data_f79b135d408fda85a2e66b2eb33b8a8e
#
_entry.id   f79b135d408fda85a2e66b2eb33b8a8e
#
_cell.length_a   1.000
_cell.length_b   1.000
_cell.length_c   1.000
_cell.angle_alpha   90.00
_cell.angle_beta   90.00
_cell.angle_gamma   90.00
#
_symmetry.space_group_name_H-M   'P 1'
#
loop_
_entity.id
_entity.type
_entity.pdbx_description
1 polymer ?
#
loop_
_entity_poly.entity_id
_entity_poly.type
_entity_poly.pdbx_seq_one_letter_code
_entity_poly.pdbx_strand_id
1 'polypeptide(L)'
;MALFDERILEKEKPILKEKQTSTSLLFDEKELDKQIARTKKKNPFSLLQPSKAKKEIEKLPEVKKSVADIIPIIDQTDSGLFQLKDEGGFFGIWQLQSTDINAMHDQEAGRNIYTVAKTYQGDKDPFKIISLNLPVSTQKQQQYLEKKIREANNALSLRFLRKKLKELQYLEWGRTNREYFLFLYGPTELAVKERKDQFMRDIQLAIPLLPVSDEKQMNLLYKLYNQNAKLGNKQ
;
A
#
# COMPACT_ATOMS: atom_id res chain seq x y z
N MET A 1 45.33 16.33 -18.19
CA MET A 1 45.37 16.25 -19.68
C MET A 1 45.21 14.79 -20.05
N ALA A 2 44.03 14.35 -20.40
CA ALA A 2 43.80 13.11 -21.11
C ALA A 2 42.52 13.33 -21.92
N LEU A 3 42.69 13.36 -23.21
CA LEU A 3 41.68 13.52 -24.26
C LEU A 3 40.79 12.28 -24.29
N PHE A 4 39.50 12.46 -24.14
CA PHE A 4 38.48 11.44 -24.42
C PHE A 4 38.25 11.44 -25.94
N ASP A 5 38.50 10.29 -26.55
CA ASP A 5 38.36 10.06 -27.97
C ASP A 5 36.89 9.78 -28.32
N GLU A 6 36.22 10.72 -28.99
CA GLU A 6 34.80 10.68 -29.37
C GLU A 6 34.48 9.80 -30.60
N ARG A 7 35.30 8.80 -30.95
CA ARG A 7 35.20 8.08 -32.24
C ARG A 7 34.65 6.64 -32.18
N ILE A 8 33.93 6.21 -31.17
CA ILE A 8 33.43 4.81 -31.10
C ILE A 8 31.90 4.71 -30.94
N LEU A 9 31.12 5.63 -31.46
CA LEU A 9 29.64 5.50 -31.41
C LEU A 9 28.95 5.71 -32.78
N GLU A 10 29.63 5.39 -33.85
CA GLU A 10 28.97 5.29 -35.15
C GLU A 10 29.21 3.92 -35.77
N LYS A 11 28.46 2.90 -35.37
CA LYS A 11 28.12 1.75 -36.21
C LYS A 11 27.03 0.91 -35.53
N GLU A 12 26.01 0.66 -36.39
CA GLU A 12 24.98 -0.37 -36.29
C GLU A 12 23.61 0.07 -35.79
N LYS A 13 22.88 0.69 -36.76
CA LYS A 13 21.42 0.58 -36.82
C LYS A 13 21.05 -0.57 -37.76
N PRO A 14 20.37 -1.62 -37.34
CA PRO A 14 19.76 -2.55 -38.29
C PRO A 14 18.48 -1.94 -38.87
N ILE A 15 18.43 -1.87 -40.18
CA ILE A 15 17.28 -1.49 -40.99
C ILE A 15 16.27 -2.62 -40.93
N LEU A 16 15.19 -2.47 -40.15
CA LEU A 16 14.02 -3.30 -40.23
C LEU A 16 13.14 -2.80 -41.39
N LYS A 17 13.16 -3.54 -42.48
CA LYS A 17 12.22 -3.38 -43.58
C LYS A 17 10.84 -3.85 -43.14
N GLU A 18 9.94 -2.93 -42.93
CA GLU A 18 8.48 -3.21 -42.80
C GLU A 18 7.97 -3.71 -44.16
N LYS A 19 7.62 -5.00 -44.21
CA LYS A 19 6.72 -5.54 -45.24
C LYS A 19 5.28 -5.20 -44.83
N GLN A 20 4.73 -4.20 -45.45
CA GLN A 20 3.30 -3.95 -45.47
C GLN A 20 2.63 -5.06 -46.32
N THR A 21 2.01 -6.00 -45.69
CA THR A 21 0.99 -6.86 -46.31
C THR A 21 -0.38 -6.37 -45.86
N SER A 22 -0.95 -5.50 -46.68
CA SER A 22 -2.36 -5.14 -46.61
C SER A 22 -3.20 -6.31 -47.08
N THR A 23 -3.71 -7.13 -46.17
CA THR A 23 -4.77 -8.09 -46.48
C THR A 23 -6.08 -7.44 -46.05
N SER A 24 -6.75 -6.81 -47.01
CA SER A 24 -8.12 -6.36 -46.89
C SER A 24 -9.01 -7.61 -46.87
N LEU A 25 -9.47 -8.02 -45.71
CA LEU A 25 -10.55 -8.96 -45.54
C LEU A 25 -11.87 -8.23 -45.87
N LEU A 26 -12.20 -8.20 -47.14
CA LEU A 26 -13.57 -7.90 -47.61
C LEU A 26 -14.44 -9.07 -47.16
N PHE A 27 -15.14 -8.92 -46.05
CA PHE A 27 -16.23 -9.82 -45.67
C PHE A 27 -17.41 -9.56 -46.58
N ASP A 28 -17.69 -10.53 -47.43
CA ASP A 28 -18.81 -10.50 -48.36
C ASP A 28 -20.11 -10.80 -47.57
N GLU A 29 -20.87 -9.76 -47.18
CA GLU A 29 -22.12 -9.85 -46.44
C GLU A 29 -23.15 -10.75 -47.12
N LYS A 30 -23.02 -10.96 -48.43
CA LYS A 30 -23.92 -11.82 -49.22
C LYS A 30 -23.71 -13.32 -49.00
N GLU A 31 -22.56 -13.77 -48.50
CA GLU A 31 -22.34 -15.18 -48.16
C GLU A 31 -22.87 -15.53 -46.77
N LEU A 32 -22.89 -14.56 -45.82
CA LEU A 32 -23.45 -14.78 -44.49
C LEU A 32 -24.97 -14.96 -44.53
N ASP A 33 -25.68 -14.20 -45.39
CA ASP A 33 -27.13 -14.34 -45.55
C ASP A 33 -27.55 -15.66 -46.22
N LYS A 34 -26.70 -16.22 -47.07
CA LYS A 34 -26.95 -17.55 -47.67
C LYS A 34 -26.74 -18.70 -46.68
N GLN A 35 -25.87 -18.57 -45.73
CA GLN A 35 -25.67 -19.58 -44.68
C GLN A 35 -26.79 -19.54 -43.63
N ILE A 36 -27.30 -18.36 -43.28
CA ILE A 36 -28.44 -18.20 -42.35
C ILE A 36 -29.74 -18.70 -42.95
N ALA A 37 -29.94 -18.60 -44.29
CA ALA A 37 -31.10 -19.12 -44.97
C ALA A 37 -31.13 -20.65 -45.11
N ARG A 38 -29.96 -21.30 -45.09
CA ARG A 38 -29.86 -22.79 -45.19
C ARG A 38 -30.13 -23.53 -43.90
N THR A 39 -30.05 -22.87 -42.76
CA THR A 39 -30.27 -23.46 -41.42
C THR A 39 -31.73 -23.40 -40.95
N LYS A 40 -32.61 -22.70 -41.69
CA LYS A 40 -34.06 -22.60 -41.34
C LYS A 40 -35.00 -23.67 -41.90
N LYS A 41 -34.47 -24.68 -42.58
CA LYS A 41 -35.34 -25.81 -43.05
C LYS A 41 -34.75 -27.11 -42.55
N LYS A 42 -35.25 -27.57 -41.39
CA LYS A 42 -35.54 -28.96 -41.01
C LYS A 42 -35.50 -29.10 -39.48
N ASN A 43 -36.64 -29.00 -38.84
CA ASN A 43 -36.91 -29.80 -37.66
C ASN A 43 -38.39 -30.11 -37.54
N PRO A 44 -38.83 -31.30 -37.96
CA PRO A 44 -40.06 -31.88 -37.50
C PRO A 44 -39.67 -32.85 -36.35
N PHE A 45 -39.68 -32.42 -35.10
CA PHE A 45 -39.99 -33.28 -33.96
C PHE A 45 -39.90 -32.45 -32.67
N SER A 46 -40.98 -31.78 -32.37
CA SER A 46 -41.19 -31.14 -31.06
C SER A 46 -41.95 -32.11 -30.17
N LEU A 47 -41.24 -33.02 -29.52
CA LEU A 47 -41.78 -33.82 -28.43
C LEU A 47 -40.65 -34.17 -27.46
N LEU A 48 -40.15 -33.16 -26.76
CA LEU A 48 -39.45 -33.33 -25.50
C LEU A 48 -39.64 -32.03 -24.71
N GLN A 49 -40.36 -32.16 -23.62
CA GLN A 49 -40.67 -31.09 -22.69
C GLN A 49 -39.35 -30.40 -22.25
N PRO A 50 -39.30 -29.08 -22.16
CA PRO A 50 -38.11 -28.44 -21.58
C PRO A 50 -38.07 -28.75 -20.09
N SER A 51 -37.12 -29.60 -19.71
CA SER A 51 -36.68 -29.68 -18.33
C SER A 51 -36.38 -28.22 -17.87
N LYS A 52 -37.07 -27.80 -16.81
CA LYS A 52 -36.78 -26.52 -16.13
C LYS A 52 -35.35 -26.57 -15.59
N ALA A 53 -34.37 -26.38 -16.46
CA ALA A 53 -33.07 -25.94 -16.05
C ALA A 53 -33.28 -24.51 -15.43
N LYS A 54 -33.41 -24.46 -14.12
CA LYS A 54 -33.24 -23.21 -13.40
C LYS A 54 -31.88 -22.65 -13.88
N LYS A 55 -31.90 -21.65 -14.76
CA LYS A 55 -30.77 -20.77 -14.94
C LYS A 55 -30.53 -20.18 -13.54
N GLU A 56 -29.51 -20.66 -12.85
CA GLU A 56 -28.93 -19.93 -11.76
C GLU A 56 -28.51 -18.58 -12.38
N ILE A 57 -29.37 -17.59 -12.16
CA ILE A 57 -29.01 -16.21 -12.44
C ILE A 57 -27.85 -15.97 -11.48
N GLU A 58 -26.60 -15.96 -12.00
CA GLU A 58 -25.46 -15.46 -11.27
C GLU A 58 -25.87 -14.09 -10.75
N LYS A 59 -26.11 -14.04 -9.44
CA LYS A 59 -26.42 -12.78 -8.77
C LYS A 59 -25.18 -11.91 -8.93
N LEU A 60 -25.27 -10.93 -9.79
CA LEU A 60 -24.25 -9.90 -9.91
C LEU A 60 -23.94 -9.39 -8.49
N PRO A 61 -22.67 -9.24 -8.14
CA PRO A 61 -22.29 -8.79 -6.81
C PRO A 61 -23.00 -7.46 -6.53
N GLU A 62 -23.66 -7.38 -5.38
CA GLU A 62 -24.39 -6.18 -4.98
C GLU A 62 -23.43 -4.99 -4.92
N VAL A 63 -23.70 -3.93 -5.68
CA VAL A 63 -22.87 -2.73 -5.68
C VAL A 63 -23.03 -2.02 -4.35
N LYS A 64 -21.96 -1.95 -3.57
CA LYS A 64 -21.95 -1.29 -2.25
C LYS A 64 -22.20 0.21 -2.42
N LYS A 65 -23.17 0.73 -1.68
CA LYS A 65 -23.69 2.10 -1.83
C LYS A 65 -22.81 3.17 -1.16
N SER A 66 -21.96 2.77 -0.22
CA SER A 66 -21.18 3.68 0.62
C SER A 66 -19.74 3.20 0.73
N VAL A 67 -18.79 4.15 0.89
CA VAL A 67 -17.39 3.84 1.15
C VAL A 67 -17.24 3.04 2.46
N ALA A 68 -18.10 3.30 3.45
CA ALA A 68 -18.11 2.55 4.71
C ALA A 68 -18.46 1.06 4.53
N ASP A 69 -19.25 0.72 3.49
CA ASP A 69 -19.57 -0.68 3.18
C ASP A 69 -18.39 -1.42 2.54
N ILE A 70 -17.49 -0.67 1.89
CA ILE A 70 -16.30 -1.22 1.22
C ILE A 70 -15.18 -1.46 2.24
N ILE A 71 -15.10 -0.63 3.30
CA ILE A 71 -14.07 -0.75 4.33
C ILE A 71 -14.31 -2.05 5.13
N PRO A 72 -13.33 -2.97 5.16
CA PRO A 72 -13.50 -4.26 5.81
C PRO A 72 -13.36 -4.21 7.34
N ILE A 73 -13.19 -3.05 7.95
CA ILE A 73 -12.97 -2.86 9.39
C ILE A 73 -14.32 -2.59 10.05
N ILE A 74 -14.63 -3.32 11.14
CA ILE A 74 -15.83 -3.12 11.94
C ILE A 74 -15.53 -2.18 13.11
N ASP A 75 -14.52 -2.54 13.92
CA ASP A 75 -14.24 -1.87 15.17
C ASP A 75 -12.75 -1.99 15.55
N GLN A 76 -12.34 -1.20 16.54
CA GLN A 76 -11.05 -1.30 17.20
C GLN A 76 -11.26 -1.87 18.61
N THR A 77 -10.52 -2.92 18.94
CA THR A 77 -10.58 -3.55 20.25
C THR A 77 -9.83 -2.73 21.31
N ASP A 78 -10.12 -2.94 22.59
CA ASP A 78 -9.42 -2.30 23.72
C ASP A 78 -7.90 -2.55 23.70
N SER A 79 -7.47 -3.61 23.03
CA SER A 79 -6.06 -3.93 22.83
C SER A 79 -5.41 -3.23 21.65
N GLY A 80 -6.13 -2.32 20.96
CA GLY A 80 -5.62 -1.57 19.80
C GLY A 80 -5.53 -2.37 18.52
N LEU A 81 -6.19 -3.55 18.45
CA LEU A 81 -6.31 -4.36 17.25
C LEU A 81 -7.60 -4.00 16.51
N PHE A 82 -7.66 -4.29 15.22
CA PHE A 82 -8.83 -4.04 14.39
C PHE A 82 -9.53 -5.36 14.06
N GLN A 83 -10.85 -5.37 14.18
CA GLN A 83 -11.69 -6.48 13.79
C GLN A 83 -12.14 -6.32 12.33
N LEU A 84 -12.04 -7.39 11.56
CA LEU A 84 -12.48 -7.46 10.17
C LEU A 84 -13.91 -7.95 10.04
N LYS A 85 -14.59 -7.54 8.95
CA LYS A 85 -15.92 -8.04 8.58
C LYS A 85 -15.83 -9.51 8.10
N ASP A 86 -17.01 -10.15 8.05
CA ASP A 86 -17.20 -11.45 7.40
C ASP A 86 -16.26 -12.55 7.95
N GLU A 87 -16.09 -12.61 9.28
CA GLU A 87 -15.21 -13.57 9.97
C GLU A 87 -13.73 -13.46 9.54
N GLY A 88 -13.34 -12.32 8.99
CA GLY A 88 -11.97 -12.08 8.54
C GLY A 88 -10.91 -12.04 9.65
N GLY A 89 -11.32 -12.21 10.92
CA GLY A 89 -10.44 -12.20 12.08
C GLY A 89 -10.03 -10.80 12.52
N PHE A 90 -8.81 -10.70 13.02
CA PHE A 90 -8.23 -9.49 13.59
C PHE A 90 -6.91 -9.14 12.90
N PHE A 91 -6.55 -7.86 12.93
CA PHE A 91 -5.21 -7.44 12.54
C PHE A 91 -4.69 -6.33 13.45
N GLY A 92 -3.38 -6.24 13.54
CA GLY A 92 -2.68 -5.16 14.23
C GLY A 92 -1.68 -4.47 13.34
N ILE A 93 -1.31 -3.25 13.72
CA ILE A 93 -0.41 -2.38 12.97
C ILE A 93 0.76 -1.99 13.86
N TRP A 94 1.98 -2.25 13.40
CA TRP A 94 3.22 -1.84 14.06
C TRP A 94 4.09 -1.07 13.07
N GLN A 95 4.86 -0.13 13.57
CA GLN A 95 5.82 0.59 12.76
C GLN A 95 7.15 -0.17 12.73
N LEU A 96 7.71 -0.37 11.54
CA LEU A 96 9.07 -0.87 11.36
C LEU A 96 10.02 0.34 11.40
N GLN A 97 11.01 0.29 12.29
CA GLN A 97 12.05 1.31 12.32
C GLN A 97 13.05 1.00 11.20
N SER A 98 13.11 1.86 10.20
CA SER A 98 14.10 1.73 9.13
C SER A 98 15.49 2.12 9.64
N THR A 99 16.47 1.34 9.24
CA THR A 99 17.90 1.59 9.50
C THR A 99 18.62 1.76 8.16
N ASP A 100 19.66 2.59 8.13
CA ASP A 100 20.47 2.78 6.93
C ASP A 100 21.50 1.66 6.83
N ILE A 101 21.27 0.73 5.90
CA ILE A 101 22.19 -0.41 5.67
C ILE A 101 23.57 0.07 5.22
N ASN A 102 23.65 1.19 4.47
CA ASN A 102 24.91 1.69 3.98
C ASN A 102 25.78 2.34 5.09
N ALA A 103 25.17 2.70 6.21
CA ALA A 103 25.86 3.22 7.38
C ALA A 103 26.36 2.13 8.33
N MET A 104 26.00 0.86 8.07
CA MET A 104 26.40 -0.30 8.86
C MET A 104 27.64 -0.97 8.29
N HIS A 105 28.35 -1.73 9.14
CA HIS A 105 29.42 -2.61 8.68
C HIS A 105 28.83 -3.79 7.89
N ASP A 106 29.48 -4.22 6.80
CA ASP A 106 29.00 -5.27 5.88
C ASP A 106 28.53 -6.56 6.57
N GLN A 107 29.26 -7.01 7.59
CA GLN A 107 28.88 -8.20 8.37
C GLN A 107 27.62 -8.00 9.19
N GLU A 108 27.39 -6.81 9.71
CA GLU A 108 26.20 -6.46 10.48
C GLU A 108 25.00 -6.33 9.54
N ALA A 109 25.17 -5.63 8.42
CA ALA A 109 24.16 -5.52 7.38
C ALA A 109 23.73 -6.91 6.86
N GLY A 110 24.69 -7.79 6.58
CA GLY A 110 24.43 -9.16 6.15
C GLY A 110 23.65 -9.98 7.18
N ARG A 111 24.01 -9.88 8.47
CA ARG A 111 23.27 -10.54 9.56
C ARG A 111 21.84 -10.03 9.69
N ASN A 112 21.65 -8.73 9.61
CA ASN A 112 20.33 -8.10 9.71
C ASN A 112 19.43 -8.54 8.56
N ILE A 113 19.94 -8.51 7.32
CA ILE A 113 19.21 -8.98 6.13
C ILE A 113 18.84 -10.46 6.28
N TYR A 114 19.78 -11.32 6.70
CA TYR A 114 19.51 -12.74 6.89
C TYR A 114 18.45 -12.99 7.98
N THR A 115 18.53 -12.29 9.11
CA THR A 115 17.57 -12.40 10.21
C THR A 115 16.17 -12.04 9.75
N VAL A 116 16.02 -10.93 9.05
CA VAL A 116 14.73 -10.47 8.50
C VAL A 116 14.18 -11.46 7.47
N ALA A 117 15.01 -11.91 6.55
CA ALA A 117 14.61 -12.90 5.54
C ALA A 117 14.14 -14.22 6.19
N LYS A 118 14.88 -14.71 7.19
CA LYS A 118 14.53 -15.93 7.93
C LYS A 118 13.20 -15.80 8.68
N THR A 119 12.94 -14.65 9.32
CA THR A 119 11.69 -14.39 10.03
C THR A 119 10.50 -14.42 9.07
N TYR A 120 10.60 -13.70 7.94
CA TYR A 120 9.52 -13.70 6.95
C TYR A 120 9.31 -15.05 6.25
N GLN A 121 10.36 -15.84 6.06
CA GLN A 121 10.23 -17.19 5.52
C GLN A 121 9.59 -18.18 6.52
N GLY A 122 9.80 -17.94 7.80
CA GLY A 122 9.25 -18.79 8.88
C GLY A 122 7.78 -18.56 9.16
N ASP A 123 7.25 -17.38 8.79
CA ASP A 123 5.86 -17.02 9.02
C ASP A 123 4.96 -17.54 7.89
N LYS A 124 4.01 -18.41 8.25
CA LYS A 124 3.08 -19.04 7.30
C LYS A 124 1.79 -18.26 7.13
N ASP A 125 1.49 -17.38 8.07
CA ASP A 125 0.24 -16.62 8.07
C ASP A 125 0.38 -15.33 7.24
N PRO A 126 -0.72 -14.77 6.74
CA PRO A 126 -0.69 -13.57 5.91
C PRO A 126 -0.19 -12.36 6.72
N PHE A 127 0.74 -11.64 6.16
CA PHE A 127 1.19 -10.33 6.66
C PHE A 127 1.28 -9.33 5.50
N LYS A 128 1.33 -8.05 5.82
CA LYS A 128 1.45 -7.00 4.82
C LYS A 128 2.42 -5.92 5.29
N ILE A 129 3.37 -5.57 4.44
CA ILE A 129 4.26 -4.43 4.67
C ILE A 129 3.80 -3.27 3.80
N ILE A 130 3.58 -2.12 4.41
CA ILE A 130 3.12 -0.91 3.74
C ILE A 130 4.13 0.20 3.97
N SER A 131 4.50 0.87 2.90
CA SER A 131 5.32 2.08 2.97
C SER A 131 4.46 3.29 2.60
N LEU A 132 4.42 4.30 3.49
CA LEU A 132 3.66 5.53 3.29
C LEU A 132 4.51 6.75 3.59
N ASN A 133 4.26 7.81 2.81
CA ASN A 133 4.79 9.12 3.12
C ASN A 133 3.81 9.83 4.08
N LEU A 134 4.21 9.99 5.33
CA LEU A 134 3.44 10.66 6.36
C LEU A 134 4.05 12.02 6.70
N PRO A 135 3.24 13.01 7.10
CA PRO A 135 3.77 14.30 7.53
C PRO A 135 4.71 14.11 8.73
N VAL A 136 5.76 14.86 8.75
CA VAL A 136 6.70 14.87 9.88
C VAL A 136 6.00 15.44 11.10
N SER A 137 5.99 14.71 12.21
CA SER A 137 5.47 15.24 13.47
C SER A 137 6.57 15.98 14.22
N THR A 138 6.43 17.29 14.38
CA THR A 138 7.32 18.13 15.17
C THR A 138 6.68 18.60 16.48
N GLN A 139 5.54 18.04 16.86
CA GLN A 139 4.72 18.46 17.98
C GLN A 139 5.49 18.54 19.31
N LYS A 140 6.30 17.53 19.64
CA LYS A 140 7.12 17.52 20.86
C LYS A 140 8.13 18.68 20.88
N GLN A 141 8.75 18.97 19.73
CA GLN A 141 9.71 20.06 19.59
C GLN A 141 9.02 21.42 19.65
N GLN A 142 7.83 21.55 19.06
CA GLN A 142 7.02 22.77 19.15
C GLN A 142 6.61 23.04 20.60
N GLN A 143 6.09 22.06 21.32
CA GLN A 143 5.74 22.17 22.74
C GLN A 143 6.92 22.59 23.62
N TYR A 144 8.10 22.03 23.34
CA TYR A 144 9.33 22.43 24.03
C TYR A 144 9.68 23.89 23.76
N LEU A 145 9.62 24.32 22.50
CA LEU A 145 9.90 25.74 22.15
C LEU A 145 8.85 26.68 22.74
N GLU A 146 7.59 26.31 22.74
CA GLU A 146 6.51 27.08 23.37
C GLU A 146 6.75 27.27 24.88
N LYS A 147 7.16 26.19 25.56
CA LYS A 147 7.56 26.28 26.97
C LYS A 147 8.73 27.27 27.14
N LYS A 148 9.77 27.18 26.30
CA LYS A 148 10.92 28.08 26.34
C LYS A 148 10.55 29.54 26.02
N ILE A 149 9.60 29.76 25.13
CA ILE A 149 9.07 31.10 24.83
C ILE A 149 8.38 31.71 26.05
N ARG A 150 7.62 30.90 26.83
CA ARG A 150 6.98 31.39 28.07
C ARG A 150 7.96 31.70 29.17
N GLU A 151 9.08 31.00 29.23
CA GLU A 151 10.14 31.19 30.23
C GLU A 151 11.15 32.28 29.87
N ALA A 152 11.18 32.75 28.63
CA ALA A 152 12.20 33.66 28.14
C ALA A 152 11.92 35.13 28.54
N ASN A 153 12.90 35.75 29.19
CA ASN A 153 12.85 37.14 29.64
C ASN A 153 13.60 38.11 28.70
N ASN A 154 14.32 37.58 27.70
CA ASN A 154 15.14 38.40 26.79
C ASN A 154 14.45 38.53 25.42
N ALA A 155 14.31 39.76 24.93
CA ALA A 155 13.67 40.05 23.64
C ALA A 155 14.36 39.38 22.43
N LEU A 156 15.68 39.27 22.43
CA LEU A 156 16.44 38.60 21.38
C LEU A 156 16.20 37.09 21.40
N SER A 157 16.21 36.47 22.57
CA SER A 157 15.85 35.06 22.74
C SER A 157 14.43 34.76 22.26
N LEU A 158 13.48 35.62 22.62
CA LEU A 158 12.08 35.48 22.19
C LEU A 158 11.97 35.53 20.66
N ARG A 159 12.66 36.47 20.01
CA ARG A 159 12.64 36.56 18.55
C ARG A 159 13.19 35.30 17.88
N PHE A 160 14.32 34.79 18.41
CA PHE A 160 14.94 33.56 17.89
C PHE A 160 14.04 32.33 18.09
N LEU A 161 13.48 32.13 19.29
CA LEU A 161 12.60 31.00 19.59
C LEU A 161 11.33 31.01 18.75
N ARG A 162 10.71 32.18 18.57
CA ARG A 162 9.55 32.34 17.68
C ARG A 162 9.89 32.02 16.21
N LYS A 163 11.08 32.44 15.75
CA LYS A 163 11.56 32.08 14.41
C LYS A 163 11.69 30.56 14.27
N LYS A 164 12.33 29.90 15.26
CA LYS A 164 12.47 28.44 15.27
C LYS A 164 11.12 27.70 15.32
N LEU A 165 10.17 28.18 16.08
CA LEU A 165 8.82 27.62 16.12
C LEU A 165 8.16 27.68 14.74
N LYS A 166 8.23 28.82 14.06
CA LYS A 166 7.70 28.97 12.70
C LYS A 166 8.41 28.04 11.69
N GLU A 167 9.71 27.86 11.80
CA GLU A 167 10.47 26.92 10.97
C GLU A 167 9.99 25.47 11.17
N LEU A 168 9.74 25.04 12.42
CA LEU A 168 9.21 23.71 12.70
C LEU A 168 7.78 23.50 12.17
N GLN A 169 6.92 24.51 12.32
CA GLN A 169 5.56 24.48 11.76
C GLN A 169 5.59 24.37 10.23
N TYR A 170 6.49 25.10 9.57
CA TYR A 170 6.67 25.02 8.13
C TYR A 170 7.20 23.65 7.69
N LEU A 171 8.13 23.05 8.45
CA LEU A 171 8.62 21.69 8.17
C LEU A 171 7.52 20.64 8.28
N GLU A 172 6.66 20.74 9.28
CA GLU A 172 5.52 19.84 9.47
C GLU A 172 4.51 19.93 8.32
N TRP A 173 4.30 21.14 7.81
CA TRP A 173 3.40 21.36 6.70
C TRP A 173 3.97 20.91 5.35
N GLY A 174 5.26 21.05 5.10
CA GLY A 174 5.89 20.87 3.80
C GLY A 174 6.70 19.59 3.61
N ARG A 175 7.02 18.86 4.69
CA ARG A 175 7.85 17.65 4.60
C ARG A 175 7.10 16.40 5.00
N THR A 176 7.35 15.34 4.23
CA THR A 176 6.87 14.01 4.53
C THR A 176 8.05 13.07 4.72
N ASN A 177 7.95 12.16 5.68
CA ASN A 177 8.88 11.06 5.86
C ASN A 177 8.24 9.77 5.35
N ARG A 178 9.05 8.94 4.71
CA ARG A 178 8.63 7.58 4.37
C ARG A 178 8.75 6.71 5.61
N GLU A 179 7.65 6.13 6.00
CA GLU A 179 7.56 5.22 7.12
C GLU A 179 7.04 3.86 6.66
N TYR A 180 7.44 2.81 7.38
CA TYR A 180 7.10 1.43 7.04
C TYR A 180 6.27 0.85 8.17
N PHE A 181 5.20 0.15 7.79
CA PHE A 181 4.25 -0.45 8.72
C PHE A 181 4.07 -1.92 8.40
N LEU A 182 4.07 -2.73 9.45
CA LEU A 182 3.78 -4.16 9.40
C LEU A 182 2.35 -4.39 9.87
N PHE A 183 1.57 -5.06 9.05
CA PHE A 183 0.22 -5.53 9.37
C PHE A 183 0.29 -7.03 9.58
N LEU A 184 -0.08 -7.51 10.74
CA LEU A 184 -0.19 -8.93 11.07
C LEU A 184 -1.66 -9.30 11.23
N TYR A 185 -2.08 -10.36 10.58
CA TYR A 185 -3.44 -10.85 10.59
C TYR A 185 -3.52 -12.15 11.39
N GLY A 186 -4.65 -12.42 12.01
CA GLY A 186 -4.90 -13.67 12.73
C GLY A 186 -6.38 -13.90 12.98
N PRO A 187 -6.79 -15.15 13.23
CA PRO A 187 -8.20 -15.49 13.47
C PRO A 187 -8.73 -14.94 14.79
N THR A 188 -7.88 -14.75 15.79
CA THR A 188 -8.22 -14.24 17.12
C THR A 188 -7.24 -13.16 17.55
N GLU A 189 -7.66 -12.30 18.50
CA GLU A 189 -6.77 -11.29 19.10
C GLU A 189 -5.53 -11.92 19.74
N LEU A 190 -5.69 -13.06 20.41
CA LEU A 190 -4.60 -13.77 21.06
C LEU A 190 -3.56 -14.21 20.01
N ALA A 191 -4.02 -14.80 18.89
CA ALA A 191 -3.14 -15.21 17.81
C ALA A 191 -2.33 -14.05 17.22
N VAL A 192 -2.95 -12.88 17.04
CA VAL A 192 -2.25 -11.68 16.57
C VAL A 192 -1.20 -11.19 17.57
N LYS A 193 -1.53 -11.21 18.88
CA LYS A 193 -0.58 -10.84 19.95
C LYS A 193 0.61 -11.78 20.05
N GLU A 194 0.37 -13.08 20.05
CA GLU A 194 1.43 -14.11 20.07
C GLU A 194 2.34 -13.97 18.85
N ARG A 195 1.76 -13.78 17.70
CA ARG A 195 2.48 -13.57 16.45
C ARG A 195 3.33 -12.30 16.46
N LYS A 196 2.78 -11.19 16.96
CA LYS A 196 3.54 -9.94 17.18
C LYS A 196 4.74 -10.21 18.11
N ASP A 197 4.53 -10.91 19.22
CA ASP A 197 5.59 -11.19 20.18
C ASP A 197 6.68 -12.10 19.59
N GLN A 198 6.31 -13.03 18.71
CA GLN A 198 7.26 -13.83 17.95
C GLN A 198 8.07 -12.95 16.99
N PHE A 199 7.42 -12.14 16.18
CA PHE A 199 8.11 -11.19 15.30
C PHE A 199 9.06 -10.27 16.08
N MET A 200 8.62 -9.73 17.22
CA MET A 200 9.48 -8.89 18.06
C MET A 200 10.73 -9.65 18.53
N ARG A 201 10.60 -10.89 18.95
CA ARG A 201 11.78 -11.68 19.36
C ARG A 201 12.75 -11.91 18.21
N ASP A 202 12.21 -12.16 17.02
CA ASP A 202 13.01 -12.59 15.87
C ASP A 202 13.71 -11.43 15.18
N ILE A 203 13.04 -10.26 15.02
CA ILE A 203 13.58 -9.16 14.22
C ILE A 203 13.98 -7.90 15.02
N GLN A 204 13.71 -7.85 16.33
CA GLN A 204 13.92 -6.64 17.14
C GLN A 204 15.34 -6.08 17.05
N LEU A 205 16.35 -6.94 16.92
CA LEU A 205 17.76 -6.51 16.78
C LEU A 205 18.08 -5.94 15.39
N ALA A 206 17.39 -6.44 14.35
CA ALA A 206 17.63 -6.03 12.97
C ALA A 206 16.73 -4.86 12.55
N ILE A 207 15.44 -4.98 12.81
CA ILE A 207 14.43 -3.94 12.51
C ILE A 207 13.46 -3.86 13.70
N PRO A 208 13.67 -2.90 14.63
CA PRO A 208 12.78 -2.75 15.78
C PRO A 208 11.33 -2.50 15.37
N LEU A 209 10.41 -3.21 16.02
CA LEU A 209 8.97 -2.97 15.94
C LEU A 209 8.57 -1.95 17.00
N LEU A 210 7.96 -0.86 16.56
CA LEU A 210 7.49 0.20 17.43
C LEU A 210 5.96 0.20 17.50
N PRO A 211 5.38 0.47 18.68
CA PRO A 211 3.95 0.65 18.79
C PRO A 211 3.51 1.91 18.03
N VAL A 212 2.33 1.87 17.46
CA VAL A 212 1.73 2.99 16.74
C VAL A 212 0.58 3.52 17.59
N SER A 213 0.52 4.85 17.81
CA SER A 213 -0.60 5.47 18.53
C SER A 213 -1.90 5.35 17.74
N ASP A 214 -3.04 5.30 18.44
CA ASP A 214 -4.35 5.14 17.82
C ASP A 214 -4.65 6.23 16.80
N GLU A 215 -4.31 7.49 17.10
CA GLU A 215 -4.43 8.59 16.15
C GLU A 215 -3.63 8.34 14.86
N LYS A 216 -2.41 7.83 14.99
CA LYS A 216 -1.56 7.52 13.83
C LYS A 216 -2.08 6.31 13.05
N GLN A 217 -2.64 5.30 13.74
CA GLN A 217 -3.28 4.15 13.09
C GLN A 217 -4.49 4.60 12.26
N MET A 218 -5.34 5.46 12.82
CA MET A 218 -6.49 6.01 12.11
C MET A 218 -6.07 6.85 10.90
N ASN A 219 -5.07 7.71 11.05
CA ASN A 219 -4.52 8.50 9.94
C ASN A 219 -3.94 7.61 8.82
N LEU A 220 -3.28 6.53 9.19
CA LEU A 220 -2.73 5.55 8.26
C LEU A 220 -3.83 4.83 7.49
N LEU A 221 -4.85 4.32 8.18
CA LEU A 221 -6.00 3.69 7.54
C LEU A 221 -6.75 4.68 6.65
N TYR A 222 -6.99 5.90 7.13
CA TYR A 222 -7.59 6.96 6.32
C TYR A 222 -6.79 7.20 5.02
N LYS A 223 -5.46 7.27 5.11
CA LYS A 223 -4.59 7.47 3.95
C LYS A 223 -4.62 6.30 2.98
N LEU A 224 -4.74 5.07 3.46
CA LEU A 224 -4.84 3.87 2.63
C LEU A 224 -6.14 3.83 1.82
N TYR A 225 -7.25 4.23 2.43
CA TYR A 225 -8.55 4.29 1.76
C TYR A 225 -8.76 5.56 0.93
N ASN A 226 -7.99 6.63 1.20
CA ASN A 226 -8.05 7.91 0.51
C ASN A 226 -6.65 8.32 0.04
N GLN A 227 -6.13 7.67 -0.99
CA GLN A 227 -4.75 7.84 -1.44
C GLN A 227 -4.38 9.28 -1.80
N ASN A 228 -5.34 10.05 -2.34
CA ASN A 228 -5.14 11.45 -2.73
C ASN A 228 -5.33 12.45 -1.57
N ALA A 229 -5.81 12.00 -0.41
CA ALA A 229 -5.98 12.88 0.74
C ALA A 229 -4.62 13.34 1.29
N LYS A 230 -4.53 14.62 1.62
CA LYS A 230 -3.40 15.16 2.37
C LYS A 230 -3.66 14.90 3.85
N LEU A 231 -2.72 14.22 4.52
CA LEU A 231 -2.70 14.11 5.97
C LEU A 231 -1.95 15.35 6.50
N GLY A 232 -2.53 15.99 7.48
CA GLY A 232 -1.97 17.19 8.06
C GLY A 232 -2.87 18.40 7.83
N ASN A 233 -3.13 19.09 8.89
CA ASN A 233 -3.96 20.24 9.18
C ASN A 233 -5.35 19.89 9.69
N LYS A 234 -5.44 19.69 11.00
CA LYS A 234 -6.60 20.21 11.72
C LYS A 234 -6.51 21.75 11.57
N GLN A 235 -7.39 22.32 10.75
CA GLN A 235 -7.70 23.76 10.79
C GLN A 235 -8.18 24.13 12.19
#